data_9603f5e5f6def68cac7d4370f178a570
#
_entry.id   9603f5e5f6def68cac7d4370f178a570
#
_cell.length_a   1.000
_cell.length_b   1.000
_cell.length_c   1.000
_cell.angle_alpha   90.00
_cell.angle_beta   90.00
_cell.angle_gamma   90.00
#
_symmetry.space_group_name_H-M   'P 1'
#
loop_
_entity.id
_entity.type
_entity.pdbx_description
1 polymer ?
#
loop_
_entity_poly.entity_id
_entity_poly.type
_entity_poly.pdbx_seq_one_letter_code
_entity_poly.pdbx_strand_id
1 'polypeptide(L)'
;MGSSTPPHRRRTDRSHDTTGAAVSAGLIVALAAQNAVPPFATDMYSPAFPQVAADLATSATAVGLTLTAFFVGMGLGQVMGGTVSDRRGRRAPMIVGGVLCTLGAVVCALAPGIGVLVAGRFLQGFGGGVAAVVGRAVLVDLAHGDRLASVMSILMAVSALAPMIAPVVGGAVLSVATWRTVFWC
;
A
#
# COMPACT_ATOMS: atom_id res chain seq x y z
N MET A 1 -64.49 -40.30 13.23
CA MET A 1 -63.97 -39.20 12.43
C MET A 1 -62.62 -38.81 13.01
N GLY A 2 -61.54 -39.42 12.48
CA GLY A 2 -60.18 -39.17 12.93
C GLY A 2 -59.47 -38.27 11.90
N SER A 3 -59.12 -37.06 12.27
CA SER A 3 -58.32 -36.16 11.43
C SER A 3 -56.82 -36.44 11.64
N SER A 4 -56.20 -37.08 10.70
CA SER A 4 -54.76 -37.31 10.64
C SER A 4 -54.09 -36.09 10.06
N THR A 5 -53.41 -35.31 10.93
CA THR A 5 -52.53 -34.23 10.51
C THR A 5 -51.21 -34.83 9.99
N PRO A 6 -50.74 -34.47 8.79
CA PRO A 6 -49.46 -34.99 8.27
C PRO A 6 -48.29 -34.32 9.04
N PRO A 7 -47.19 -35.08 9.24
CA PRO A 7 -45.99 -34.53 9.94
C PRO A 7 -45.30 -33.46 9.09
N HIS A 8 -45.06 -32.29 9.65
CA HIS A 8 -44.22 -31.24 9.13
C HIS A 8 -42.82 -31.83 8.86
N ARG A 9 -42.49 -32.01 7.58
CA ARG A 9 -41.12 -32.23 7.13
C ARG A 9 -40.27 -31.04 7.57
N ARG A 10 -39.48 -31.23 8.64
CA ARG A 10 -38.35 -30.35 8.92
C ARG A 10 -37.50 -30.31 7.70
N ARG A 11 -37.57 -29.20 6.98
CA ARG A 11 -36.54 -28.81 6.00
C ARG A 11 -35.25 -28.67 6.81
N THR A 12 -34.40 -29.66 6.70
CA THR A 12 -33.01 -29.54 7.09
C THR A 12 -32.44 -28.38 6.27
N ASP A 13 -32.30 -27.27 6.94
CA ASP A 13 -31.56 -26.12 6.47
C ASP A 13 -30.13 -26.61 6.19
N ARG A 14 -29.88 -26.90 4.90
CA ARG A 14 -28.52 -27.10 4.45
C ARG A 14 -27.86 -25.75 4.63
N SER A 15 -27.23 -25.58 5.78
CA SER A 15 -26.21 -24.58 5.94
C SER A 15 -25.29 -24.66 4.73
N HIS A 16 -25.43 -23.69 3.85
CA HIS A 16 -24.39 -23.41 2.86
C HIS A 16 -23.12 -23.13 3.64
N ASP A 17 -22.36 -24.17 3.93
CA ASP A 17 -20.94 -24.08 4.14
C ASP A 17 -20.33 -23.51 2.85
N THR A 18 -20.47 -22.20 2.69
CA THR A 18 -19.59 -21.45 1.82
C THR A 18 -18.23 -21.51 2.50
N THR A 19 -17.44 -22.46 2.06
CA THR A 19 -15.99 -22.52 2.26
C THR A 19 -15.43 -21.24 1.66
N GLY A 20 -15.57 -20.13 2.37
CA GLY A 20 -14.84 -18.90 2.09
C GLY A 20 -13.36 -19.27 2.13
N ALA A 21 -12.67 -19.15 1.03
CA ALA A 21 -11.24 -19.37 0.96
C ALA A 21 -10.61 -18.62 2.13
N ALA A 22 -10.03 -19.39 3.06
CA ALA A 22 -9.48 -18.82 4.29
C ALA A 22 -8.37 -17.85 3.89
N VAL A 23 -8.60 -16.55 4.10
CA VAL A 23 -7.56 -15.53 3.89
C VAL A 23 -6.35 -15.97 4.70
N SER A 24 -5.27 -16.37 4.04
CA SER A 24 -4.10 -16.91 4.73
C SER A 24 -3.43 -15.78 5.53
N ALA A 25 -2.84 -16.14 6.68
CA ALA A 25 -2.08 -15.18 7.48
C ALA A 25 -0.98 -14.50 6.63
N GLY A 26 -0.35 -15.24 5.72
CA GLY A 26 0.65 -14.70 4.79
C GLY A 26 0.10 -13.61 3.86
N LEU A 27 -1.13 -13.75 3.36
CA LEU A 27 -1.78 -12.72 2.55
C LEU A 27 -2.08 -11.47 3.38
N ILE A 28 -2.55 -11.62 4.61
CA ILE A 28 -2.80 -10.48 5.51
C ILE A 28 -1.49 -9.73 5.78
N VAL A 29 -0.41 -10.43 6.08
CA VAL A 29 0.91 -9.83 6.31
C VAL A 29 1.40 -9.11 5.06
N ALA A 30 1.29 -9.72 3.88
CA ALA A 30 1.69 -9.09 2.61
C ALA A 30 0.90 -7.81 2.33
N LEU A 31 -0.42 -7.82 2.52
CA LEU A 31 -1.27 -6.64 2.32
C LEU A 31 -1.01 -5.56 3.38
N ALA A 32 -0.74 -5.94 4.63
CA ALA A 32 -0.37 -5.01 5.69
C ALA A 32 1.00 -4.36 5.39
N ALA A 33 2.00 -5.14 5.00
CA ALA A 33 3.29 -4.63 4.59
C ALA A 33 3.16 -3.66 3.41
N GLN A 34 2.39 -4.02 2.39
CA GLN A 34 2.15 -3.17 1.24
C GLN A 34 1.42 -1.86 1.61
N ASN A 35 0.48 -1.91 2.55
CA ASN A 35 -0.23 -0.72 3.02
C ASN A 35 0.66 0.22 3.85
N ALA A 36 1.74 -0.30 4.44
CA ALA A 36 2.74 0.48 5.16
C ALA A 36 3.73 1.21 4.22
N VAL A 37 3.95 0.72 2.99
CA VAL A 37 4.94 1.29 2.05
C VAL A 37 4.78 2.80 1.83
N PRO A 38 3.59 3.37 1.51
CA PRO A 38 3.45 4.80 1.28
C PRO A 38 3.85 5.67 2.49
N PRO A 39 3.35 5.45 3.71
CA PRO A 39 3.80 6.24 4.87
C PRO A 39 5.28 6.06 5.18
N PHE A 40 5.82 4.83 5.09
CA PHE A 40 7.26 4.64 5.26
C PHE A 40 8.07 5.39 4.20
N ALA A 41 7.68 5.32 2.93
CA ALA A 41 8.37 6.01 1.84
C ALA A 41 8.38 7.55 1.99
N THR A 42 7.40 8.14 2.68
CA THR A 42 7.32 9.58 2.91
C THR A 42 7.99 10.00 4.22
N ASP A 43 7.71 9.29 5.29
CA ASP A 43 8.06 9.73 6.64
C ASP A 43 9.50 9.37 7.02
N MET A 44 10.05 8.26 6.51
CA MET A 44 11.49 7.96 6.60
C MET A 44 12.34 8.94 5.81
N TYR A 45 11.80 9.50 4.74
CA TYR A 45 12.51 10.46 3.89
C TYR A 45 12.51 11.87 4.47
N SER A 46 11.51 12.24 5.28
CA SER A 46 11.39 13.60 5.85
C SER A 46 12.64 14.09 6.59
N PRO A 47 13.29 13.30 7.45
CA PRO A 47 14.53 13.71 8.13
C PRO A 47 15.71 13.92 7.17
N ALA A 48 15.66 13.36 5.95
CA ALA A 48 16.73 13.48 4.97
C ALA A 48 16.75 14.81 4.21
N PHE A 49 15.70 15.63 4.31
CA PHE A 49 15.54 16.88 3.54
C PHE A 49 16.78 17.79 3.56
N PRO A 50 17.40 18.09 4.72
CA PRO A 50 18.59 18.92 4.76
C PRO A 50 19.77 18.31 3.99
N GLN A 51 19.97 16.99 4.11
CA GLN A 51 21.03 16.28 3.40
C GLN A 51 20.80 16.29 1.88
N VAL A 52 19.56 16.07 1.44
CA VAL A 52 19.18 16.11 0.01
C VAL A 52 19.40 17.51 -0.57
N ALA A 53 19.00 18.56 0.15
CA ALA A 53 19.18 19.93 -0.29
C ALA A 53 20.66 20.29 -0.44
N ALA A 54 21.50 19.88 0.50
CA ALA A 54 22.93 20.09 0.45
C ALA A 54 23.62 19.28 -0.67
N ASP A 55 23.31 17.98 -0.76
CA ASP A 55 23.96 17.06 -1.69
C ASP A 55 23.59 17.36 -3.17
N LEU A 56 22.35 17.76 -3.42
CA LEU A 56 21.89 18.12 -4.77
C LEU A 56 22.00 19.63 -5.06
N ALA A 57 22.63 20.41 -4.20
CA ALA A 57 22.82 21.87 -4.31
C ALA A 57 21.50 22.59 -4.69
N THR A 58 20.40 22.28 -3.95
CA THR A 58 19.04 22.74 -4.26
C THR A 58 18.37 23.37 -3.04
N SER A 59 17.20 24.01 -3.27
CA SER A 59 16.43 24.63 -2.17
C SER A 59 15.56 23.60 -1.42
N ALA A 60 15.26 23.90 -0.17
CA ALA A 60 14.31 23.10 0.63
C ALA A 60 12.92 23.02 -0.05
N THR A 61 12.51 24.08 -0.73
CA THR A 61 11.27 24.09 -1.51
C THR A 61 11.29 23.07 -2.63
N ALA A 62 12.41 22.97 -3.37
CA ALA A 62 12.55 21.98 -4.43
C ALA A 62 12.56 20.53 -3.88
N VAL A 63 13.15 20.32 -2.69
CA VAL A 63 13.03 19.02 -2.01
C VAL A 63 11.58 18.73 -1.61
N GLY A 64 10.83 19.73 -1.13
CA GLY A 64 9.40 19.60 -0.83
C GLY A 64 8.55 19.17 -2.05
N LEU A 65 8.91 19.62 -3.27
CA LEU A 65 8.23 19.18 -4.50
C LEU A 65 8.34 17.67 -4.74
N THR A 66 9.34 16.99 -4.20
CA THR A 66 9.47 15.53 -4.29
C THR A 66 8.33 14.82 -3.57
N LEU A 67 7.88 15.33 -2.41
CA LEU A 67 6.70 14.81 -1.72
C LEU A 67 5.41 15.11 -2.48
N THR A 68 5.28 16.33 -3.01
CA THR A 68 4.13 16.68 -3.85
C THR A 68 4.03 15.73 -5.05
N ALA A 69 5.14 15.50 -5.74
CA ALA A 69 5.19 14.57 -6.87
C ALA A 69 4.79 13.14 -6.47
N PHE A 70 5.25 12.67 -5.30
CA PHE A 70 4.86 11.37 -4.76
C PHE A 70 3.35 11.29 -4.52
N PHE A 71 2.75 12.26 -3.85
CA PHE A 71 1.32 12.24 -3.56
C PHE A 71 0.44 12.41 -4.80
N VAL A 72 0.86 13.24 -5.75
CA VAL A 72 0.18 13.37 -7.05
C VAL A 72 0.24 12.05 -7.81
N GLY A 73 1.42 11.43 -7.88
CA GLY A 73 1.59 10.10 -8.45
C GLY A 73 0.69 9.07 -7.78
N MET A 74 0.68 9.04 -6.44
CA MET A 74 -0.14 8.12 -5.66
C MET A 74 -1.63 8.29 -5.92
N GLY A 75 -2.14 9.52 -5.95
CA GLY A 75 -3.53 9.80 -6.26
C GLY A 75 -3.93 9.33 -7.66
N LEU A 76 -3.11 9.64 -8.68
CA LEU A 76 -3.32 9.19 -10.05
C LEU A 76 -3.24 7.65 -10.14
N GLY A 77 -2.28 7.04 -9.46
CA GLY A 77 -2.12 5.59 -9.40
C GLY A 77 -3.34 4.89 -8.78
N GLN A 78 -3.93 5.45 -7.73
CA GLN A 78 -5.15 4.90 -7.12
C GLN A 78 -6.34 4.95 -8.09
N VAL A 79 -6.55 6.07 -8.77
CA VAL A 79 -7.66 6.22 -9.73
C VAL A 79 -7.49 5.27 -10.92
N MET A 80 -6.30 5.27 -11.54
CA MET A 80 -6.02 4.42 -12.70
C MET A 80 -5.95 2.93 -12.31
N GLY A 81 -5.32 2.62 -11.20
CA GLY A 81 -5.18 1.25 -10.68
C GLY A 81 -6.53 0.62 -10.37
N GLY A 82 -7.44 1.37 -9.74
CA GLY A 82 -8.81 0.91 -9.48
C GLY A 82 -9.53 0.56 -10.78
N THR A 83 -9.61 1.51 -11.70
CA THR A 83 -10.34 1.31 -12.98
C THR A 83 -9.77 0.19 -13.85
N VAL A 84 -8.45 0.05 -13.91
CA VAL A 84 -7.79 -1.03 -14.68
C VAL A 84 -8.00 -2.39 -13.99
N SER A 85 -7.89 -2.43 -12.67
CA SER A 85 -8.07 -3.63 -11.86
C SER A 85 -9.49 -4.20 -11.99
N ASP A 86 -10.51 -3.34 -12.06
CA ASP A 86 -11.90 -3.76 -12.24
C ASP A 86 -12.18 -4.37 -13.63
N ARG A 87 -11.43 -3.92 -14.65
CA ARG A 87 -11.61 -4.40 -16.05
C ARG A 87 -10.74 -5.59 -16.40
N ARG A 88 -9.51 -5.66 -15.89
CA ARG A 88 -8.48 -6.65 -16.28
C ARG A 88 -8.14 -7.66 -15.18
N GLY A 89 -8.83 -7.56 -14.03
CA GLY A 89 -8.54 -8.39 -12.86
C GLY A 89 -7.43 -7.82 -11.97
N ARG A 90 -7.30 -8.39 -10.77
CA ARG A 90 -6.47 -7.82 -9.68
C ARG A 90 -4.97 -8.08 -9.85
N ARG A 91 -4.59 -9.24 -10.42
CA ARG A 91 -3.20 -9.72 -10.39
C ARG A 91 -2.23 -8.85 -11.19
N ALA A 92 -2.58 -8.54 -12.44
CA ALA A 92 -1.67 -7.80 -13.33
C ALA A 92 -1.42 -6.36 -12.84
N PRO A 93 -2.44 -5.54 -12.49
CA PRO A 93 -2.20 -4.19 -11.97
C PRO A 93 -1.41 -4.19 -10.66
N MET A 94 -1.62 -5.19 -9.78
CA MET A 94 -0.88 -5.28 -8.52
C MET A 94 0.61 -5.51 -8.76
N ILE A 95 0.98 -6.42 -9.66
CA ILE A 95 2.38 -6.68 -10.02
C ILE A 95 3.00 -5.44 -10.69
N VAL A 96 2.30 -4.85 -11.66
CA VAL A 96 2.79 -3.64 -12.37
C VAL A 96 2.98 -2.50 -11.38
N GLY A 97 2.03 -2.27 -10.47
CA GLY A 97 2.14 -1.26 -9.43
C GLY A 97 3.36 -1.47 -8.52
N GLY A 98 3.58 -2.70 -8.06
CA GLY A 98 4.75 -3.05 -7.27
C GLY A 98 6.07 -2.84 -8.01
N VAL A 99 6.15 -3.27 -9.27
CA VAL A 99 7.35 -3.07 -10.12
C VAL A 99 7.62 -1.58 -10.33
N LEU A 100 6.59 -0.78 -10.65
CA LEU A 100 6.76 0.68 -10.83
C LEU A 100 7.19 1.37 -9.55
N CYS A 101 6.64 0.97 -8.41
CA CYS A 101 7.04 1.49 -7.10
C CYS A 101 8.53 1.20 -6.83
N THR A 102 8.97 -0.03 -7.04
CA THR A 102 10.36 -0.44 -6.87
C THR A 102 11.30 0.27 -7.84
N LEU A 103 10.93 0.38 -9.10
CA LEU A 103 11.71 1.13 -10.10
C LEU A 103 11.82 2.61 -9.72
N GLY A 104 10.73 3.21 -9.24
CA GLY A 104 10.73 4.57 -8.72
C GLY A 104 11.69 4.75 -7.55
N ALA A 105 11.73 3.80 -6.62
CA ALA A 105 12.68 3.82 -5.51
C ALA A 105 14.15 3.72 -5.99
N VAL A 106 14.42 2.84 -6.92
CA VAL A 106 15.78 2.72 -7.54
C VAL A 106 16.18 4.03 -8.24
N VAL A 107 15.27 4.65 -9.01
CA VAL A 107 15.53 5.94 -9.66
C VAL A 107 15.82 7.02 -8.62
N CYS A 108 15.09 7.06 -7.52
CA CYS A 108 15.33 7.99 -6.41
C CYS A 108 16.70 7.76 -5.77
N ALA A 109 17.07 6.52 -5.48
CA ALA A 109 18.36 6.17 -4.87
C ALA A 109 19.55 6.57 -5.76
N LEU A 110 19.40 6.48 -7.08
CA LEU A 110 20.43 6.78 -8.07
C LEU A 110 20.34 8.22 -8.61
N ALA A 111 19.43 9.05 -8.12
CA ALA A 111 19.16 10.37 -8.67
C ALA A 111 20.43 11.28 -8.63
N PRO A 112 20.91 11.78 -9.79
CA PRO A 112 22.04 12.70 -9.86
C PRO A 112 21.63 14.15 -9.59
N GLY A 113 20.33 14.45 -9.55
CA GLY A 113 19.82 15.80 -9.33
C GLY A 113 18.34 15.79 -9.01
N ILE A 114 17.84 16.96 -8.58
CA ILE A 114 16.47 17.12 -8.04
C ILE A 114 15.40 16.76 -9.06
N GLY A 115 15.57 17.04 -10.35
CA GLY A 115 14.59 16.72 -11.39
C GLY A 115 14.34 15.21 -11.53
N VAL A 116 15.42 14.42 -11.52
CA VAL A 116 15.33 12.95 -11.56
C VAL A 116 14.71 12.42 -10.28
N LEU A 117 15.04 13.02 -9.12
CA LEU A 117 14.46 12.65 -7.85
C LEU A 117 12.93 12.91 -7.84
N VAL A 118 12.47 14.06 -8.33
CA VAL A 118 11.04 14.38 -8.47
C VAL A 118 10.33 13.38 -9.38
N ALA A 119 10.92 13.05 -10.54
CA ALA A 119 10.35 12.06 -11.47
C ALA A 119 10.30 10.65 -10.85
N GLY A 120 11.37 10.24 -10.16
CA GLY A 120 11.42 8.97 -9.43
C GLY A 120 10.36 8.88 -8.33
N ARG A 121 10.16 9.96 -7.58
CA ARG A 121 9.13 10.06 -6.53
C ARG A 121 7.71 9.98 -7.10
N PHE A 122 7.47 10.64 -8.22
CA PHE A 122 6.19 10.51 -8.92
C PHE A 122 5.94 9.05 -9.34
N LEU A 123 6.92 8.41 -9.96
CA LEU A 123 6.82 7.00 -10.38
C LEU A 123 6.60 6.05 -9.20
N GLN A 124 7.35 6.25 -8.11
CA GLN A 124 7.24 5.49 -6.88
C GLN A 124 5.84 5.65 -6.27
N GLY A 125 5.33 6.90 -6.18
CA GLY A 125 3.98 7.19 -5.69
C GLY A 125 2.91 6.56 -6.57
N PHE A 126 3.04 6.69 -7.90
CA PHE A 126 2.09 6.09 -8.84
C PHE A 126 2.00 4.58 -8.68
N GLY A 127 3.12 3.89 -8.68
CA GLY A 127 3.18 2.44 -8.47
C GLY A 127 2.62 2.03 -7.12
N GLY A 128 2.99 2.73 -6.05
CA GLY A 128 2.48 2.50 -4.70
C GLY A 128 0.97 2.72 -4.61
N GLY A 129 0.44 3.75 -5.27
CA GLY A 129 -1.00 4.03 -5.34
C GLY A 129 -1.79 2.92 -6.04
N VAL A 130 -1.31 2.44 -7.20
CA VAL A 130 -1.90 1.29 -7.90
C VAL A 130 -1.94 0.07 -6.99
N ALA A 131 -0.80 -0.28 -6.42
CA ALA A 131 -0.68 -1.47 -5.59
C ALA A 131 -1.56 -1.38 -4.33
N ALA A 132 -1.64 -0.22 -3.68
CA ALA A 132 -2.45 -0.02 -2.48
C ALA A 132 -3.95 -0.13 -2.74
N VAL A 133 -4.48 0.44 -3.84
CA VAL A 133 -5.91 0.34 -4.15
C VAL A 133 -6.30 -1.08 -4.56
N VAL A 134 -5.45 -1.75 -5.36
CA VAL A 134 -5.70 -3.12 -5.79
C VAL A 134 -5.60 -4.09 -4.60
N GLY A 135 -4.63 -3.91 -3.72
CA GLY A 135 -4.49 -4.72 -2.50
C GLY A 135 -5.73 -4.64 -1.60
N ARG A 136 -6.29 -3.44 -1.42
CA ARG A 136 -7.55 -3.27 -0.67
C ARG A 136 -8.74 -3.95 -1.37
N ALA A 137 -8.82 -3.85 -2.70
CA ALA A 137 -9.86 -4.51 -3.47
C ALA A 137 -9.77 -6.04 -3.35
N VAL A 138 -8.58 -6.63 -3.44
CA VAL A 138 -8.35 -8.08 -3.20
C VAL A 138 -8.86 -8.50 -1.82
N LEU A 139 -8.60 -7.68 -0.80
CA LEU A 139 -9.07 -7.99 0.54
C LEU A 139 -10.59 -8.00 0.64
N VAL A 140 -11.26 -7.00 0.04
CA VAL A 140 -12.73 -6.94 0.01
C VAL A 140 -13.33 -8.13 -0.76
N ASP A 141 -12.67 -8.56 -1.84
CA ASP A 141 -13.11 -9.70 -2.64
C ASP A 141 -12.97 -11.04 -1.88
N LEU A 142 -12.00 -11.17 -0.97
CA LEU A 142 -11.67 -12.41 -0.26
C LEU A 142 -12.24 -12.51 1.16
N ALA A 143 -12.46 -11.40 1.84
CA ALA A 143 -12.93 -11.36 3.22
C ALA A 143 -14.32 -10.73 3.29
N HIS A 144 -15.19 -11.31 4.15
CA HIS A 144 -16.56 -10.84 4.34
C HIS A 144 -16.89 -10.75 5.84
N GLY A 145 -17.90 -9.93 6.17
CA GLY A 145 -18.40 -9.78 7.55
C GLY A 145 -17.32 -9.37 8.55
N ASP A 146 -17.34 -9.97 9.73
CA ASP A 146 -16.45 -9.63 10.86
C ASP A 146 -14.96 -9.82 10.53
N ARG A 147 -14.65 -10.75 9.64
CA ARG A 147 -13.28 -10.99 9.22
C ARG A 147 -12.72 -9.86 8.36
N LEU A 148 -13.53 -9.30 7.46
CA LEU A 148 -13.16 -8.11 6.70
C LEU A 148 -12.92 -6.92 7.63
N ALA A 149 -13.82 -6.69 8.59
CA ALA A 149 -13.69 -5.62 9.57
C ALA A 149 -12.40 -5.76 10.41
N SER A 150 -12.10 -6.98 10.87
CA SER A 150 -10.87 -7.26 11.63
C SER A 150 -9.60 -6.98 10.81
N VAL A 151 -9.51 -7.46 9.57
CA VAL A 151 -8.32 -7.23 8.74
C VAL A 151 -8.19 -5.76 8.35
N MET A 152 -9.30 -5.07 8.03
CA MET A 152 -9.28 -3.62 7.79
C MET A 152 -8.79 -2.84 9.01
N SER A 153 -9.19 -3.24 10.21
CA SER A 153 -8.70 -2.62 11.45
C SER A 153 -7.18 -2.80 11.62
N ILE A 154 -6.64 -3.98 11.29
CA ILE A 154 -5.20 -4.21 11.31
C ILE A 154 -4.47 -3.31 10.30
N LEU A 155 -4.98 -3.19 9.07
CA LEU A 155 -4.40 -2.31 8.06
C LEU A 155 -4.42 -0.84 8.50
N MET A 156 -5.53 -0.39 9.10
CA MET A 156 -5.64 0.97 9.64
C MET A 156 -4.67 1.20 10.80
N ALA A 157 -4.52 0.23 11.72
CA ALA A 157 -3.57 0.31 12.83
C ALA A 157 -2.12 0.41 12.32
N VAL A 158 -1.74 -0.41 11.33
CA VAL A 158 -0.42 -0.35 10.69
C VAL A 158 -0.19 1.02 10.05
N SER A 159 -1.17 1.54 9.31
CA SER A 159 -1.08 2.87 8.68
C SER A 159 -0.98 4.01 9.70
N ALA A 160 -1.63 3.89 10.86
CA ALA A 160 -1.58 4.90 11.92
C ALA A 160 -0.26 4.87 12.69
N LEU A 161 0.35 3.69 12.87
CA LEU A 161 1.63 3.53 13.56
C LEU A 161 2.84 3.87 12.67
N ALA A 162 2.70 3.68 11.36
CA ALA A 162 3.79 3.92 10.41
C ALA A 162 4.40 5.33 10.51
N PRO A 163 3.62 6.43 10.56
CA PRO A 163 4.14 7.79 10.70
C PRO A 163 4.88 8.05 12.03
N MET A 164 4.62 7.27 13.06
CA MET A 164 5.33 7.38 14.34
C MET A 164 6.70 6.70 14.30
N ILE A 165 6.78 5.57 13.61
CA ILE A 165 7.97 4.73 13.55
C ILE A 165 8.91 5.18 12.42
N ALA A 166 8.36 5.53 11.27
CA ALA A 166 9.13 5.81 10.06
C ALA A 166 10.16 6.94 10.22
N PRO A 167 9.87 8.11 10.84
CA PRO A 167 10.87 9.16 11.03
C PRO A 167 12.00 8.74 11.97
N VAL A 168 11.70 7.92 12.99
CA VAL A 168 12.71 7.41 13.93
C VAL A 168 13.67 6.47 13.21
N VAL A 169 13.11 5.52 12.42
CA VAL A 169 13.91 4.61 11.59
C VAL A 169 14.71 5.40 10.55
N GLY A 170 14.08 6.36 9.87
CA GLY A 170 14.75 7.24 8.91
C GLY A 170 15.92 8.01 9.52
N GLY A 171 15.71 8.61 10.70
CA GLY A 171 16.77 9.30 11.46
C GLY A 171 17.92 8.36 11.86
N ALA A 172 17.60 7.15 12.31
CA ALA A 172 18.61 6.14 12.64
C ALA A 172 19.42 5.69 11.40
N VAL A 173 18.78 5.50 10.26
CA VAL A 173 19.48 5.20 8.98
C VAL A 173 20.40 6.35 8.60
N LEU A 174 19.94 7.59 8.71
CA LEU A 174 20.71 8.79 8.35
C LEU A 174 21.89 9.07 9.28
N SER A 175 21.91 8.53 10.49
CA SER A 175 23.04 8.65 11.41
C SER A 175 24.27 7.83 10.98
N VAL A 176 24.06 6.79 10.16
CA VAL A 176 25.12 5.85 9.73
C VAL A 176 25.26 5.74 8.19
N ALA A 177 24.32 6.32 7.43
CA ALA A 177 24.25 6.19 5.98
C ALA A 177 23.77 7.49 5.32
N THR A 178 23.83 7.51 3.96
CA THR A 178 23.34 8.66 3.19
C THR A 178 21.82 8.60 2.98
N TRP A 179 21.22 9.73 2.60
CA TRP A 179 19.79 9.81 2.28
C TRP A 179 19.37 8.82 1.15
N ARG A 180 20.29 8.45 0.28
CA ARG A 180 20.02 7.46 -0.78
C ARG A 180 19.67 6.09 -0.22
N THR A 181 20.22 5.74 0.94
CA THR A 181 19.95 4.45 1.61
C THR A 181 18.50 4.32 2.04
N VAL A 182 17.81 5.41 2.34
CA VAL A 182 16.39 5.41 2.70
C VAL A 182 15.50 4.82 1.59
N PHE A 183 15.92 4.90 0.34
CA PHE A 183 15.19 4.33 -0.80
C PHE A 183 15.47 2.84 -1.06
N TRP A 184 16.46 2.27 -0.37
CA TRP A 184 16.76 0.83 -0.43
C TRP A 184 16.10 0.03 0.69
N CYS A 185 15.54 0.69 1.70
CA CYS A 185 14.80 0.08 2.81
C CYS A 185 13.33 -0.11 2.47
#